data_9bd37d2006da4c4c8a2a5fea181814a3
#
_entry.id   9bd37d2006da4c4c8a2a5fea181814a3
#
_cell.length_a   1.000
_cell.length_b   1.000
_cell.length_c   1.000
_cell.angle_alpha   90.00
_cell.angle_beta   90.00
_cell.angle_gamma   90.00
#
_symmetry.space_group_name_H-M   'P 1'
#
loop_
_entity.id
_entity.type
_entity.pdbx_description
1 polymer ?
#
loop_
_entity_poly.entity_id
_entity_poly.type
_entity_poly.pdbx_seq_one_letter_code
_entity_poly.pdbx_strand_id
1 'polypeptide(L)'
;MAWFVKTETFTAETAALSVEQRRPFLEAHRHWLAQHIGLGRRIRSGFLVDDQRRPGGGGLLIFQASSYADALDWVSQDPMIVEGLVAWQ
;
A
#
# COMPACT_ATOMS: atom_id res chain seq x y z
N MET A 1 13.11 -9.97 -13.95
CA MET A 1 12.67 -8.89 -13.07
C MET A 1 12.89 -9.25 -11.62
N ALA A 2 13.24 -8.27 -10.80
CA ALA A 2 13.39 -8.48 -9.38
C ALA A 2 12.07 -8.25 -8.64
N TRP A 3 11.96 -8.87 -7.48
CA TRP A 3 10.87 -8.64 -6.54
C TRP A 3 11.26 -7.55 -5.55
N PHE A 4 10.31 -6.69 -5.25
CA PHE A 4 10.46 -5.59 -4.30
C PHE A 4 9.37 -5.69 -3.23
N VAL A 5 9.69 -5.19 -2.05
CA VAL A 5 8.77 -5.17 -0.91
C VAL A 5 8.62 -3.72 -0.46
N LYS A 6 7.38 -3.30 -0.32
CA LYS A 6 7.06 -2.04 0.35
C LYS A 6 6.34 -2.37 1.66
N THR A 7 6.78 -1.80 2.75
CA THR A 7 6.10 -1.84 4.04
C THR A 7 5.59 -0.45 4.39
N GLU A 8 4.48 -0.40 5.08
CA GLU A 8 3.88 0.87 5.47
C GLU A 8 3.14 0.77 6.80
N THR A 9 2.99 1.92 7.46
CA THR A 9 2.11 2.09 8.62
C THR A 9 1.36 3.40 8.48
N PHE A 10 0.15 3.46 8.99
CA PHE A 10 -0.57 4.72 9.07
C PHE A 10 0.24 5.74 9.86
N THR A 11 0.23 6.97 9.39
CA THR A 11 0.68 8.10 10.23
C THR A 11 -0.24 8.20 11.43
N ALA A 12 0.21 8.90 12.48
CA ALA A 12 -0.62 9.14 13.66
C ALA A 12 -1.93 9.84 13.28
N GLU A 13 -1.88 10.76 12.35
CA GLU A 13 -3.06 11.48 11.86
C GLU A 13 -4.05 10.55 11.17
N THR A 14 -3.56 9.65 10.32
CA THR A 14 -4.40 8.67 9.62
C THR A 14 -5.00 7.66 10.60
N ALA A 15 -4.22 7.22 11.58
CA ALA A 15 -4.70 6.29 12.61
C ALA A 15 -5.81 6.91 13.46
N ALA A 16 -5.80 8.23 13.63
CA ALA A 16 -6.82 8.97 14.37
C ALA A 16 -8.13 9.14 13.60
N LEU A 17 -8.13 8.93 12.28
CA LEU A 17 -9.35 9.00 11.49
C LEU A 17 -10.26 7.82 11.79
N SER A 18 -11.58 8.03 11.65
CA SER A 18 -12.55 6.94 11.74
C SER A 18 -12.40 6.00 10.55
N VAL A 19 -12.98 4.80 10.65
CA VAL A 19 -13.05 3.86 9.54
C VAL A 19 -13.72 4.49 8.32
N GLU A 20 -14.79 5.25 8.56
CA GLU A 20 -15.51 5.91 7.47
C GLU A 20 -14.69 7.00 6.79
N GLN A 21 -13.92 7.76 7.56
CA GLN A 21 -13.04 8.80 7.01
C GLN A 21 -11.91 8.21 6.20
N ARG A 22 -11.41 7.03 6.57
CA ARG A 22 -10.35 6.33 5.83
C ARG A 22 -10.84 5.61 4.59
N ARG A 23 -12.11 5.24 4.54
CA ARG A 23 -12.67 4.38 3.47
C ARG A 23 -12.40 4.88 2.06
N PRO A 24 -12.59 6.18 1.72
CA PRO A 24 -12.33 6.64 0.36
C PRO A 24 -10.89 6.43 -0.09
N PHE A 25 -9.93 6.61 0.83
CA PHE A 25 -8.51 6.44 0.53
C PHE A 25 -8.15 4.97 0.35
N LEU A 26 -8.70 4.10 1.18
CA LEU A 26 -8.48 2.65 1.06
C LEU A 26 -9.13 2.10 -0.21
N GLU A 27 -10.27 2.59 -0.60
CA GLU A 27 -10.92 2.22 -1.85
C GLU A 27 -10.12 2.68 -3.06
N ALA A 28 -9.57 3.89 -3.02
CA ALA A 28 -8.69 4.39 -4.07
C ALA A 28 -7.43 3.52 -4.20
N HIS A 29 -6.84 3.11 -3.08
CA HIS A 29 -5.69 2.21 -3.05
C HIS A 29 -6.04 0.85 -3.67
N ARG A 30 -7.15 0.25 -3.29
CA ARG A 30 -7.60 -1.03 -3.84
C ARG A 30 -7.88 -0.94 -5.34
N HIS A 31 -8.49 0.15 -5.76
CA HIS A 31 -8.77 0.40 -7.18
C HIS A 31 -7.47 0.51 -7.98
N TRP A 32 -6.50 1.24 -7.46
CA TRP A 32 -5.18 1.38 -8.08
C TRP A 32 -4.48 0.03 -8.22
N LEU A 33 -4.48 -0.80 -7.17
CA LEU A 33 -3.93 -2.15 -7.23
C LEU A 33 -4.65 -3.01 -8.26
N ALA A 34 -5.97 -3.03 -8.25
CA ALA A 34 -6.77 -3.81 -9.18
C ALA A 34 -6.52 -3.42 -10.63
N GLN A 35 -6.38 -2.12 -10.90
CA GLN A 35 -6.06 -1.59 -12.22
C GLN A 35 -4.71 -2.12 -12.71
N HIS A 36 -3.68 -2.08 -11.88
CA HIS A 36 -2.35 -2.53 -12.25
C HIS A 36 -2.25 -4.05 -12.37
N ILE A 37 -2.97 -4.79 -11.55
CA ILE A 37 -3.10 -6.24 -11.70
C ILE A 37 -3.76 -6.57 -13.04
N GLY A 38 -4.81 -5.83 -13.40
CA GLY A 38 -5.48 -5.99 -14.70
C GLY A 38 -4.59 -5.69 -15.89
N LEU A 39 -3.57 -4.84 -15.72
CA LEU A 39 -2.57 -4.54 -16.74
C LEU A 39 -1.43 -5.58 -16.78
N GLY A 40 -1.50 -6.63 -15.98
CA GLY A 40 -0.53 -7.72 -15.97
C GLY A 40 0.58 -7.61 -14.94
N ARG A 41 0.56 -6.62 -14.07
CA ARG A 41 1.58 -6.50 -13.03
C ARG A 41 1.37 -7.56 -11.96
N ARG A 42 2.45 -8.21 -11.55
CA ARG A 42 2.42 -9.22 -10.48
C ARG A 42 2.54 -8.53 -9.12
N ILE A 43 1.46 -8.59 -8.35
CA ILE A 43 1.34 -7.90 -7.06
C ILE A 43 0.71 -8.84 -6.04
N ARG A 44 1.24 -8.82 -4.83
CA ARG A 44 0.59 -9.39 -3.64
C ARG A 44 0.56 -8.31 -2.58
N SER A 45 -0.56 -8.15 -1.92
CA SER A 45 -0.71 -7.15 -0.88
C SER A 45 -1.58 -7.66 0.25
N GLY A 46 -1.41 -7.05 1.42
CA GLY A 46 -2.22 -7.35 2.58
C GLY A 46 -1.90 -6.37 3.70
N PHE A 47 -2.70 -6.41 4.73
CA PHE A 47 -2.43 -5.64 5.95
C PHE A 47 -1.74 -6.53 6.98
N LEU A 48 -0.89 -5.91 7.79
CA LEU A 48 -0.18 -6.61 8.86
C LEU A 48 -1.10 -6.72 10.08
N VAL A 49 -1.00 -7.84 10.77
CA VAL A 49 -1.82 -8.11 11.94
C VAL A 49 -0.95 -8.51 13.12
N ASP A 50 -1.49 -8.40 14.32
CA ASP A 50 -0.84 -8.91 15.54
C ASP A 50 -1.03 -10.43 15.68
N ASP A 51 -0.55 -10.99 16.79
CA ASP A 51 -0.65 -12.42 17.09
C ASP A 51 -2.10 -12.90 17.26
N GLN A 52 -3.05 -11.98 17.44
CA GLN A 52 -4.48 -12.27 17.54
C GLN A 52 -5.20 -11.95 16.22
N ARG A 53 -4.45 -11.72 15.14
CA ARG A 53 -4.96 -11.41 13.79
C ARG A 53 -5.72 -10.08 13.71
N ARG A 54 -5.42 -9.13 14.58
CA ARG A 54 -6.04 -7.80 14.54
C ARG A 54 -5.18 -6.85 13.72
N PRO A 55 -5.77 -6.09 12.80
CA PRO A 55 -5.01 -5.11 12.03
C PRO A 55 -4.56 -3.95 12.92
N GLY A 56 -3.35 -3.45 12.64
CA GLY A 56 -2.76 -2.36 13.39
C GLY A 56 -2.34 -1.16 12.54
N GLY A 57 -2.91 -1.03 11.33
CA GLY A 57 -2.59 0.07 10.43
C GLY A 57 -1.33 -0.14 9.60
N GLY A 58 -0.74 -1.33 9.65
CA GLY A 58 0.41 -1.69 8.82
C GLY A 58 0.01 -2.44 7.56
N GLY A 59 0.81 -2.30 6.50
CA GLY A 59 0.58 -2.96 5.24
C GLY A 59 1.85 -3.49 4.59
N LEU A 60 1.66 -4.46 3.71
CA LEU A 60 2.72 -5.08 2.94
C LEU A 60 2.31 -5.15 1.48
N LEU A 61 3.24 -4.77 0.59
CA LEU A 61 3.07 -4.88 -0.84
C LEU A 61 4.31 -5.55 -1.41
N ILE A 62 4.12 -6.63 -2.17
CA ILE A 62 5.19 -7.34 -2.88
C ILE A 62 4.89 -7.27 -4.36
N PHE A 63 5.87 -6.83 -5.15
CA PHE A 63 5.66 -6.63 -6.58
C PHE A 63 6.97 -6.78 -7.35
N GLN A 64 6.84 -6.97 -8.67
CA GLN A 64 7.99 -7.04 -9.58
C GLN A 64 8.18 -5.71 -10.30
N ALA A 65 9.44 -5.37 -10.51
CA ALA A 65 9.83 -4.22 -11.33
C ALA A 65 11.18 -4.51 -12.00
N SER A 66 11.49 -3.75 -13.04
CA SER A 66 12.73 -3.92 -13.81
C SER A 66 13.96 -3.42 -13.07
N SER A 67 13.80 -2.46 -12.17
CA SER A 67 14.88 -1.87 -11.38
C SER A 67 14.33 -1.27 -10.09
N TYR A 68 15.24 -0.93 -9.16
CA TYR A 68 14.85 -0.21 -7.95
C TYR A 68 14.23 1.16 -8.28
N ALA A 69 14.79 1.86 -9.26
CA ALA A 69 14.26 3.16 -9.68
C ALA A 69 12.82 3.03 -10.22
N ASP A 70 12.56 2.01 -11.04
CA ASP A 70 11.21 1.75 -11.57
C ASP A 70 10.25 1.34 -10.46
N ALA A 71 10.73 0.54 -9.50
CA ALA A 71 9.93 0.14 -8.34
C ALA A 71 9.52 1.35 -7.52
N LEU A 72 10.45 2.24 -7.24
CA LEU A 72 10.21 3.46 -6.48
C LEU A 72 9.23 4.38 -7.21
N ASP A 73 9.43 4.58 -8.50
CA ASP A 73 8.56 5.41 -9.33
C ASP A 73 7.13 4.87 -9.35
N TRP A 74 6.98 3.57 -9.53
CA TRP A 74 5.66 2.96 -9.56
C TRP A 74 4.95 3.02 -8.20
N VAL A 75 5.61 2.64 -7.12
CA VAL A 75 5.00 2.56 -5.80
C VAL A 75 4.61 3.94 -5.27
N SER A 76 5.34 4.97 -5.68
CA SER A 76 5.05 6.36 -5.28
C SER A 76 3.73 6.88 -5.85
N GLN A 77 3.11 6.16 -6.75
CA GLN A 77 1.78 6.48 -7.30
C GLN A 77 0.63 5.96 -6.43
N ASP A 78 0.92 5.13 -5.44
CA ASP A 78 -0.10 4.61 -4.52
C ASP A 78 -0.84 5.79 -3.87
N PRO A 79 -2.19 5.84 -3.95
CA PRO A 79 -2.97 6.92 -3.35
C PRO A 79 -2.67 7.16 -1.87
N MET A 80 -2.36 6.11 -1.11
CA MET A 80 -2.01 6.24 0.30
C MET A 80 -0.69 7.00 0.50
N ILE A 81 0.23 6.86 -0.45
CA ILE A 81 1.52 7.59 -0.44
C ILE A 81 1.32 9.01 -0.96
N VAL A 82 0.61 9.17 -2.08
CA VAL A 82 0.36 10.48 -2.69
C VAL A 82 -0.31 11.42 -1.69
N GLU A 83 -1.27 10.92 -0.93
CA GLU A 83 -2.02 11.71 0.06
C GLU A 83 -1.30 11.83 1.41
N GLY A 84 -0.12 11.24 1.54
CA GLY A 84 0.67 11.35 2.77
C GLY A 84 0.07 10.63 3.98
N LEU A 85 -0.67 9.54 3.77
CA LEU A 85 -1.42 8.85 4.81
C LEU A 85 -0.62 7.77 5.51
N VAL A 86 0.54 7.39 4.97
CA VAL A 86 1.39 6.32 5.50
C VAL A 86 2.84 6.75 5.57
N ALA A 87 3.55 6.23 6.58
CA ALA A 87 5.00 6.17 6.57
C ALA A 87 5.40 4.85 5.90
N TRP A 88 6.35 4.86 4.96
CA TRP A 88 6.65 3.71 4.14
C TRP A 88 8.12 3.58 3.77
N GLN A 89 8.49 2.38 3.37
CA GLN A 89 9.80 2.09 2.80
C GLN A 89 9.75 0.88 1.88
#